data_5b329035a26a1076216c37db46503148
#
_entry.id   5b329035a26a1076216c37db46503148
#
_cell.length_a   1.000
_cell.length_b   1.000
_cell.length_c   1.000
_cell.angle_alpha   90.00
_cell.angle_beta   90.00
_cell.angle_gamma   90.00
#
_symmetry.space_group_name_H-M   'P 1'
#
loop_
_entity.id
_entity.type
_entity.pdbx_description
1 polymer ?
#
loop_
_entity_poly.entity_id
_entity_poly.type
_entity_poly.pdbx_seq_one_letter_code
_entity_poly.pdbx_strand_id
1 'polypeptide(L)'
;MKIKASKMDVIWSYVGTIFSLSSGFILLPFILIFLNNDQVGMWYIFLAINGLVNLFDFGFNSTFARNIAYAWSGATEVSKMGAKFSHSSKVNYRLLKVLITTSRTLYGFISLIAFLFVSTIGTLYMLHISKDLVGYDHIVAWTIFCISLFLNLYMGYFAALLRGVGAISIISRATIFSKLSQLLISIILLALNFNLVALAIGFLTNGLVLRYLCRYGFYNYKKMNEHLAAIQEPVTKSDIKKSIRIVSYNAFRDGLVALSNYLTTQASSIIASLFFTLAQTGVYSISLQFANAVSNISASMIFAYHPTLQSAYVNKDSDTERNVISKGLSVLYALSLIGTIAVIVVAFPVLHIIKPDTVFSTPIFIGLSIYTFLWQQQSCSAAYISNTNRVPYMPAFVVSSICGVLLTLIITKFMNIGIWSLIIGPLIVQGLYNNWKWTHVVMQRLNTTLLVTLKNGYYYWIKTLIGKLKTNS
;
A
#
# COMPACT_ATOMS: atom_id res chain seq x y z
N MET A 1 25.70 -15.84 2.43
CA MET A 1 25.32 -15.67 1.01
C MET A 1 24.81 -14.25 0.82
N LYS A 2 25.47 -13.42 -0.03
CA LYS A 2 25.00 -12.03 -0.24
C LYS A 2 23.74 -12.03 -1.11
N ILE A 3 22.70 -11.34 -0.67
CA ILE A 3 21.50 -11.10 -1.48
C ILE A 3 21.89 -10.08 -2.55
N LYS A 4 21.97 -10.51 -3.83
CA LYS A 4 22.16 -9.62 -4.98
C LYS A 4 20.89 -9.65 -5.81
N ALA A 5 20.19 -8.53 -5.93
CA ALA A 5 19.10 -8.38 -6.87
C ALA A 5 19.65 -8.47 -8.30
N SER A 6 19.09 -9.34 -9.13
CA SER A 6 19.42 -9.40 -10.55
C SER A 6 18.71 -8.28 -11.32
N LYS A 7 19.19 -7.93 -12.52
CA LYS A 7 18.47 -6.98 -13.39
C LYS A 7 17.02 -7.46 -13.67
N MET A 8 16.83 -8.77 -13.79
CA MET A 8 15.50 -9.38 -13.99
C MET A 8 14.59 -9.21 -12.77
N ASP A 9 15.11 -9.30 -11.52
CA ASP A 9 14.31 -9.06 -10.32
C ASP A 9 13.77 -7.62 -10.30
N VAL A 10 14.59 -6.66 -10.71
CA VAL A 10 14.21 -5.25 -10.80
C VAL A 10 13.13 -5.06 -11.87
N ILE A 11 13.33 -5.59 -13.08
CA ILE A 11 12.34 -5.49 -14.19
C ILE A 11 11.00 -6.10 -13.75
N TRP A 12 11.00 -7.33 -13.23
CA TRP A 12 9.75 -7.97 -12.77
C TRP A 12 9.08 -7.21 -11.64
N SER A 13 9.85 -6.60 -10.74
CA SER A 13 9.31 -5.76 -9.66
C SER A 13 8.56 -4.55 -10.20
N TYR A 14 9.14 -3.84 -11.20
CA TYR A 14 8.48 -2.70 -11.84
C TYR A 14 7.21 -3.14 -12.60
N VAL A 15 7.32 -4.18 -13.43
CA VAL A 15 6.16 -4.71 -14.19
C VAL A 15 5.05 -5.15 -13.23
N GLY A 16 5.39 -5.89 -12.17
CA GLY A 16 4.41 -6.32 -11.16
C GLY A 16 3.72 -5.16 -10.44
N THR A 17 4.47 -4.12 -10.10
CA THR A 17 3.92 -2.93 -9.44
C THR A 17 2.99 -2.15 -10.38
N ILE A 18 3.44 -1.88 -11.61
CA ILE A 18 2.63 -1.19 -12.62
C ILE A 18 1.34 -1.98 -12.90
N PHE A 19 1.46 -3.28 -13.12
CA PHE A 19 0.30 -4.13 -13.38
C PHE A 19 -0.67 -4.19 -12.21
N SER A 20 -0.16 -4.26 -10.98
CA SER A 20 -0.99 -4.23 -9.75
C SER A 20 -1.78 -2.93 -9.63
N LEU A 21 -1.16 -1.78 -9.93
CA LEU A 21 -1.83 -0.48 -9.92
C LEU A 21 -2.86 -0.37 -11.06
N SER A 22 -2.48 -0.78 -12.27
CA SER A 22 -3.33 -0.68 -13.47
C SER A 22 -4.53 -1.62 -13.41
N SER A 23 -4.43 -2.77 -12.74
CA SER A 23 -5.51 -3.78 -12.71
C SER A 23 -6.83 -3.23 -12.18
N GLY A 24 -6.79 -2.33 -11.17
CA GLY A 24 -7.99 -1.67 -10.65
C GLY A 24 -8.65 -0.74 -11.68
N PHE A 25 -7.86 -0.05 -12.49
CA PHE A 25 -8.36 0.82 -13.55
C PHE A 25 -8.87 0.04 -14.77
N ILE A 26 -8.26 -1.11 -15.08
CA ILE A 26 -8.75 -2.01 -16.14
C ILE A 26 -10.11 -2.59 -15.74
N LEU A 27 -10.32 -2.93 -14.47
CA LEU A 27 -11.58 -3.49 -13.98
C LEU A 27 -12.68 -2.43 -13.86
N LEU A 28 -12.33 -1.15 -13.64
CA LEU A 28 -13.28 -0.07 -13.38
C LEU A 28 -14.37 0.11 -14.46
N PRO A 29 -14.08 0.13 -15.78
CA PRO A 29 -15.12 0.20 -16.80
C PRO A 29 -16.14 -0.92 -16.70
N PHE A 30 -15.71 -2.15 -16.45
CA PHE A 30 -16.59 -3.31 -16.30
C PHE A 30 -17.46 -3.19 -15.04
N ILE A 31 -16.89 -2.73 -13.91
CA ILE A 31 -17.64 -2.43 -12.69
C ILE A 31 -18.75 -1.42 -13.00
N LEU A 32 -18.44 -0.34 -13.73
CA LEU A 32 -19.42 0.71 -14.04
C LEU A 32 -20.49 0.25 -15.03
N ILE A 33 -20.16 -0.62 -15.99
CA ILE A 33 -21.13 -1.15 -16.96
C ILE A 33 -22.11 -2.11 -16.32
N PHE A 34 -21.62 -3.02 -15.49
CA PHE A 34 -22.43 -4.16 -15.01
C PHE A 34 -23.08 -3.93 -13.62
N LEU A 35 -22.55 -3.02 -12.81
CA LEU A 35 -23.09 -2.74 -11.48
C LEU A 35 -23.90 -1.44 -11.44
N ASN A 36 -24.93 -1.40 -10.61
CA ASN A 36 -25.60 -0.16 -10.27
C ASN A 36 -24.73 0.72 -9.34
N ASN A 37 -25.12 1.98 -9.13
CA ASN A 37 -24.32 2.95 -8.37
C ASN A 37 -24.13 2.53 -6.91
N ASP A 38 -25.12 1.90 -6.29
CA ASP A 38 -25.05 1.45 -4.89
C ASP A 38 -24.12 0.24 -4.76
N GLN A 39 -24.18 -0.70 -5.70
CA GLN A 39 -23.25 -1.84 -5.75
C GLN A 39 -21.79 -1.39 -5.97
N VAL A 40 -21.58 -0.37 -6.79
CA VAL A 40 -20.25 0.27 -6.95
C VAL A 40 -19.78 0.83 -5.62
N GLY A 41 -20.63 1.60 -4.93
CA GLY A 41 -20.31 2.12 -3.60
C GLY A 41 -19.96 1.01 -2.61
N MET A 42 -20.76 -0.04 -2.57
CA MET A 42 -20.55 -1.21 -1.72
C MET A 42 -19.18 -1.88 -1.99
N TRP A 43 -18.81 -2.04 -3.27
CA TRP A 43 -17.50 -2.60 -3.64
C TRP A 43 -16.34 -1.77 -3.10
N TYR A 44 -16.42 -0.44 -3.21
CA TYR A 44 -15.37 0.44 -2.69
C TYR A 44 -15.28 0.44 -1.17
N ILE A 45 -16.40 0.22 -0.48
CA ILE A 45 -16.43 -0.01 0.97
C ILE A 45 -15.71 -1.32 1.31
N PHE A 46 -15.95 -2.40 0.55
CA PHE A 46 -15.21 -3.66 0.72
C PHE A 46 -13.70 -3.44 0.59
N LEU A 47 -13.25 -2.68 -0.40
CA LEU A 47 -11.83 -2.36 -0.57
C LEU A 47 -11.27 -1.52 0.60
N ALA A 48 -12.05 -0.57 1.14
CA ALA A 48 -11.66 0.19 2.32
C ALA A 48 -11.53 -0.70 3.56
N ILE A 49 -12.46 -1.65 3.76
CA ILE A 49 -12.38 -2.65 4.84
C ILE A 49 -11.18 -3.57 4.65
N ASN A 50 -10.84 -3.99 3.42
CA ASN A 50 -9.60 -4.71 3.16
C ASN A 50 -8.37 -3.91 3.60
N GLY A 51 -8.34 -2.61 3.36
CA GLY A 51 -7.31 -1.70 3.87
C GLY A 51 -7.22 -1.73 5.40
N LEU A 52 -8.36 -1.69 6.10
CA LEU A 52 -8.45 -1.82 7.56
C LEU A 52 -7.91 -3.16 8.05
N VAL A 53 -8.28 -4.27 7.40
CA VAL A 53 -7.81 -5.62 7.75
C VAL A 53 -6.29 -5.75 7.56
N ASN A 54 -5.71 -5.10 6.57
CA ASN A 54 -4.26 -5.08 6.38
C ASN A 54 -3.51 -4.39 7.55
N LEU A 55 -4.18 -3.55 8.34
CA LEU A 55 -3.59 -2.98 9.55
C LEU A 55 -3.31 -4.03 10.63
N PHE A 56 -4.04 -5.13 10.65
CA PHE A 56 -3.78 -6.22 11.61
C PHE A 56 -2.41 -6.88 11.37
N ASP A 57 -1.79 -6.69 10.18
CA ASP A 57 -0.40 -7.07 9.94
C ASP A 57 0.59 -6.30 10.82
N PHE A 58 0.25 -5.09 11.29
CA PHE A 58 1.06 -4.25 12.20
C PHE A 58 2.57 -4.19 11.85
N GLY A 59 2.93 -4.25 10.55
CA GLY A 59 4.33 -4.23 10.12
C GLY A 59 5.10 -5.54 10.38
N PHE A 60 4.41 -6.62 10.76
CA PHE A 60 5.04 -7.92 10.92
C PHE A 60 5.66 -8.42 9.62
N ASN A 61 5.04 -8.11 8.47
CA ASN A 61 5.54 -8.53 7.17
C ASN A 61 6.95 -7.99 6.88
N SER A 62 7.19 -6.69 7.10
CA SER A 62 8.51 -6.06 6.93
C SER A 62 9.53 -6.58 7.93
N THR A 63 9.12 -6.78 9.18
CA THR A 63 9.98 -7.27 10.25
C THR A 63 10.38 -8.73 10.05
N PHE A 64 9.46 -9.60 9.63
CA PHE A 64 9.80 -10.98 9.26
C PHE A 64 10.72 -11.04 8.05
N ALA A 65 10.47 -10.26 6.99
CA ALA A 65 11.34 -10.20 5.82
C ALA A 65 12.79 -9.86 6.22
N ARG A 66 12.99 -8.89 7.09
CA ARG A 66 14.30 -8.48 7.61
C ARG A 66 14.96 -9.61 8.42
N ASN A 67 14.26 -10.23 9.35
CA ASN A 67 14.81 -11.31 10.19
C ASN A 67 15.15 -12.56 9.37
N ILE A 68 14.37 -12.87 8.36
CA ILE A 68 14.64 -13.94 7.40
C ILE A 68 15.87 -13.63 6.57
N ALA A 69 16.04 -12.36 6.14
CA ALA A 69 17.26 -11.94 5.44
C ALA A 69 18.51 -12.11 6.32
N TYR A 70 18.41 -11.88 7.63
CA TYR A 70 19.52 -12.15 8.57
C TYR A 70 19.83 -13.65 8.64
N ALA A 71 18.82 -14.51 8.83
CA ALA A 71 19.00 -15.97 8.87
C ALA A 71 19.58 -16.49 7.53
N TRP A 72 19.11 -15.96 6.40
CA TRP A 72 19.61 -16.28 5.07
C TRP A 72 21.05 -15.86 4.85
N SER A 73 21.49 -14.76 5.49
CA SER A 73 22.87 -14.26 5.45
C SER A 73 23.80 -14.92 6.47
N GLY A 74 23.32 -15.91 7.25
CA GLY A 74 24.13 -16.69 8.20
C GLY A 74 24.13 -16.16 9.62
N ALA A 75 23.12 -15.34 10.02
CA ALA A 75 22.98 -14.95 11.41
C ALA A 75 22.73 -16.15 12.30
N THR A 76 23.41 -16.19 13.45
CA THR A 76 23.23 -17.23 14.48
C THR A 76 22.06 -16.93 15.40
N GLU A 77 21.81 -15.64 15.64
CA GLU A 77 20.74 -15.18 16.51
C GLU A 77 20.22 -13.81 16.03
N VAL A 78 18.90 -13.60 16.12
CA VAL A 78 18.26 -12.31 15.92
C VAL A 78 17.97 -11.64 17.26
N SER A 79 18.11 -10.32 17.29
CA SER A 79 17.83 -9.49 18.46
C SER A 79 16.90 -8.32 18.10
N LYS A 80 16.46 -7.56 19.10
CA LYS A 80 15.60 -6.37 18.89
C LYS A 80 16.26 -5.28 18.03
N MET A 81 17.60 -5.18 18.07
CA MET A 81 18.36 -4.12 17.37
C MET A 81 19.26 -4.64 16.23
N GLY A 82 19.10 -5.91 15.82
CA GLY A 82 19.91 -6.47 14.74
C GLY A 82 20.08 -7.98 14.83
N ALA A 83 21.21 -8.50 14.37
CA ALA A 83 21.53 -9.92 14.40
C ALA A 83 23.00 -10.13 14.73
N LYS A 84 23.31 -11.25 15.40
CA LYS A 84 24.69 -11.73 15.60
C LYS A 84 25.04 -12.65 14.45
N PHE A 85 26.20 -12.42 13.85
CA PHE A 85 26.72 -13.25 12.77
C PHE A 85 27.89 -14.10 13.23
N SER A 86 27.96 -15.33 12.75
CA SER A 86 29.14 -16.18 12.86
C SER A 86 30.11 -15.86 11.71
N HIS A 87 31.37 -16.26 11.84
CA HIS A 87 32.36 -16.17 10.77
C HIS A 87 31.99 -17.01 9.52
N SER A 88 31.04 -17.93 9.62
CA SER A 88 30.55 -18.70 8.49
C SER A 88 29.40 -17.96 7.78
N SER A 89 29.56 -17.68 6.49
CA SER A 89 28.52 -17.06 5.63
C SER A 89 27.46 -18.07 5.14
N LYS A 90 27.30 -19.21 5.80
CA LYS A 90 26.31 -20.25 5.43
C LYS A 90 24.92 -19.90 5.97
N VAL A 91 23.88 -20.24 5.21
CA VAL A 91 22.46 -20.05 5.61
C VAL A 91 22.17 -20.80 6.91
N ASN A 92 21.56 -20.14 7.89
CA ASN A 92 21.10 -20.79 9.11
C ASN A 92 19.67 -21.32 8.93
N TYR A 93 19.56 -22.54 8.41
CA TYR A 93 18.26 -23.17 8.17
C TYR A 93 17.48 -23.48 9.46
N ARG A 94 18.18 -23.71 10.60
CA ARG A 94 17.52 -23.91 11.90
C ARG A 94 16.78 -22.64 12.34
N LEU A 95 17.46 -21.50 12.31
CA LEU A 95 16.84 -20.20 12.61
C LEU A 95 15.73 -19.86 11.60
N LEU A 96 15.93 -20.18 10.34
CA LEU A 96 14.92 -19.99 9.29
C LEU A 96 13.65 -20.82 9.58
N LYS A 97 13.80 -22.12 9.98
CA LYS A 97 12.67 -22.99 10.37
C LYS A 97 11.90 -22.41 11.57
N VAL A 98 12.62 -21.88 12.59
CA VAL A 98 11.99 -21.18 13.72
C VAL A 98 11.19 -19.96 13.27
N LEU A 99 11.77 -19.10 12.42
CA LEU A 99 11.09 -17.89 11.91
C LEU A 99 9.87 -18.23 11.07
N ILE A 100 9.93 -19.27 10.23
CA ILE A 100 8.79 -19.74 9.42
C ILE A 100 7.67 -20.24 10.34
N THR A 101 7.99 -21.08 11.32
CA THR A 101 6.99 -21.59 12.26
C THR A 101 6.38 -20.47 13.09
N THR A 102 7.21 -19.53 13.55
CA THR A 102 6.76 -18.33 14.27
C THR A 102 5.82 -17.47 13.42
N SER A 103 6.17 -17.21 12.16
CA SER A 103 5.33 -16.41 11.27
C SER A 103 3.98 -17.09 11.01
N ARG A 104 3.98 -18.41 10.75
CA ARG A 104 2.74 -19.19 10.57
C ARG A 104 1.83 -19.11 11.79
N THR A 105 2.38 -19.28 13.00
CA THR A 105 1.60 -19.21 14.24
C THR A 105 1.05 -17.83 14.49
N LEU A 106 1.89 -16.79 14.32
CA LEU A 106 1.49 -15.41 14.57
C LEU A 106 0.42 -14.95 13.56
N TYR A 107 0.61 -15.22 12.27
CA TYR A 107 -0.38 -14.87 11.25
C TYR A 107 -1.68 -15.67 11.39
N GLY A 108 -1.62 -16.92 11.88
CA GLY A 108 -2.81 -17.67 12.24
C GLY A 108 -3.64 -16.98 13.33
N PHE A 109 -2.98 -16.48 14.37
CA PHE A 109 -3.64 -15.77 15.46
C PHE A 109 -4.18 -14.41 15.01
N ILE A 110 -3.38 -13.62 14.29
CA ILE A 110 -3.78 -12.30 13.78
C ILE A 110 -4.97 -12.41 12.81
N SER A 111 -4.91 -13.37 11.87
CA SER A 111 -5.99 -13.56 10.90
C SER A 111 -7.29 -14.02 11.55
N LEU A 112 -7.21 -14.84 12.60
CA LEU A 112 -8.39 -15.24 13.35
C LEU A 112 -9.04 -14.05 14.08
N ILE A 113 -8.25 -13.20 14.74
CA ILE A 113 -8.76 -11.98 15.39
C ILE A 113 -9.39 -11.05 14.34
N ALA A 114 -8.71 -10.80 13.23
CA ALA A 114 -9.22 -9.97 12.15
C ALA A 114 -10.52 -10.54 11.56
N PHE A 115 -10.58 -11.86 11.36
CA PHE A 115 -11.78 -12.54 10.88
C PHE A 115 -12.96 -12.40 11.85
N LEU A 116 -12.73 -12.61 13.15
CA LEU A 116 -13.75 -12.42 14.18
C LEU A 116 -14.24 -10.97 14.23
N PHE A 117 -13.32 -10.01 14.12
CA PHE A 117 -13.69 -8.60 14.06
C PHE A 117 -14.54 -8.27 12.84
N VAL A 118 -14.16 -8.72 11.65
CA VAL A 118 -14.89 -8.43 10.41
C VAL A 118 -16.20 -9.19 10.34
N SER A 119 -16.24 -10.47 10.76
CA SER A 119 -17.47 -11.28 10.75
C SER A 119 -18.50 -10.86 11.79
N THR A 120 -18.11 -10.11 12.83
CA THR A 120 -19.04 -9.55 13.84
C THR A 120 -19.30 -8.07 13.57
N ILE A 121 -18.36 -7.20 13.96
CA ILE A 121 -18.53 -5.73 13.83
C ILE A 121 -18.67 -5.32 12.37
N GLY A 122 -17.86 -5.90 11.48
CA GLY A 122 -17.95 -5.65 10.04
C GLY A 122 -19.30 -6.05 9.46
N THR A 123 -19.85 -7.20 9.87
CA THR A 123 -21.19 -7.64 9.40
C THR A 123 -22.30 -6.74 9.92
N LEU A 124 -22.28 -6.33 11.20
CA LEU A 124 -23.26 -5.36 11.73
C LEU A 124 -23.21 -4.04 10.97
N TYR A 125 -22.01 -3.54 10.68
CA TYR A 125 -21.83 -2.34 9.87
C TYR A 125 -22.36 -2.55 8.44
N MET A 126 -22.06 -3.67 7.80
CA MET A 126 -22.55 -4.00 6.45
C MET A 126 -24.08 -4.05 6.39
N LEU A 127 -24.73 -4.71 7.35
CA LEU A 127 -26.20 -4.77 7.44
C LEU A 127 -26.81 -3.37 7.64
N HIS A 128 -26.12 -2.48 8.37
CA HIS A 128 -26.59 -1.11 8.56
C HIS A 128 -26.56 -0.27 7.28
N ILE A 129 -25.48 -0.34 6.51
CA ILE A 129 -25.32 0.47 5.28
C ILE A 129 -26.04 -0.11 4.07
N SER A 130 -26.37 -1.42 4.09
CA SER A 130 -27.04 -2.12 2.98
C SER A 130 -28.53 -2.31 3.17
N LYS A 131 -29.12 -1.71 4.21
CA LYS A 131 -30.55 -1.90 4.57
C LYS A 131 -31.53 -1.55 3.43
N ASP A 132 -31.16 -0.61 2.56
CA ASP A 132 -31.99 -0.15 1.45
C ASP A 132 -31.70 -0.91 0.14
N LEU A 133 -30.76 -1.87 0.15
CA LEU A 133 -30.46 -2.70 -1.02
C LEU A 133 -31.45 -3.86 -1.15
N VAL A 134 -31.94 -4.05 -2.36
CA VAL A 134 -32.84 -5.17 -2.69
C VAL A 134 -32.02 -6.40 -3.08
N GLY A 135 -32.43 -7.58 -2.62
CA GLY A 135 -31.78 -8.86 -2.94
C GLY A 135 -30.70 -9.28 -1.92
N TYR A 136 -30.12 -10.46 -2.13
CA TYR A 136 -29.15 -11.07 -1.21
C TYR A 136 -27.71 -11.06 -1.76
N ASP A 137 -27.48 -10.53 -2.96
CA ASP A 137 -26.17 -10.55 -3.63
C ASP A 137 -25.08 -9.91 -2.78
N HIS A 138 -25.41 -8.82 -2.09
CA HIS A 138 -24.46 -8.11 -1.21
C HIS A 138 -24.08 -8.93 0.02
N ILE A 139 -24.99 -9.75 0.57
CA ILE A 139 -24.70 -10.62 1.72
C ILE A 139 -23.82 -11.79 1.30
N VAL A 140 -24.11 -12.41 0.14
CA VAL A 140 -23.30 -13.48 -0.43
C VAL A 140 -21.89 -12.96 -0.76
N ALA A 141 -21.80 -11.80 -1.42
CA ALA A 141 -20.54 -11.16 -1.73
C ALA A 141 -19.73 -10.84 -0.47
N TRP A 142 -20.39 -10.32 0.58
CA TRP A 142 -19.75 -10.03 1.87
C TRP A 142 -19.19 -11.30 2.52
N THR A 143 -19.94 -12.38 2.53
CA THR A 143 -19.50 -13.65 3.12
C THR A 143 -18.25 -14.19 2.42
N ILE A 144 -18.26 -14.20 1.07
CA ILE A 144 -17.10 -14.60 0.26
C ILE A 144 -15.92 -13.68 0.54
N PHE A 145 -16.18 -12.39 0.68
CA PHE A 145 -15.15 -11.39 0.96
C PHE A 145 -14.52 -11.58 2.35
N CYS A 146 -15.30 -11.87 3.40
CA CYS A 146 -14.79 -12.19 4.74
C CYS A 146 -13.85 -13.41 4.72
N ILE A 147 -14.24 -14.48 4.02
CA ILE A 147 -13.40 -15.67 3.85
C ILE A 147 -12.11 -15.31 3.12
N SER A 148 -12.22 -14.48 2.09
CA SER A 148 -11.07 -14.00 1.32
C SER A 148 -10.10 -13.20 2.17
N LEU A 149 -10.59 -12.29 3.01
CA LEU A 149 -9.78 -11.49 3.94
C LEU A 149 -8.98 -12.38 4.92
N PHE A 150 -9.66 -13.38 5.50
CA PHE A 150 -9.01 -14.35 6.40
C PHE A 150 -7.86 -15.08 5.70
N LEU A 151 -8.13 -15.69 4.54
CA LEU A 151 -7.14 -16.46 3.79
C LEU A 151 -5.97 -15.58 3.30
N ASN A 152 -6.27 -14.37 2.84
CA ASN A 152 -5.27 -13.41 2.41
C ASN A 152 -4.33 -13.01 3.55
N LEU A 153 -4.86 -12.71 4.72
CA LEU A 153 -4.05 -12.33 5.86
C LEU A 153 -3.26 -13.52 6.41
N TYR A 154 -3.92 -14.68 6.60
CA TYR A 154 -3.28 -15.89 7.12
C TYR A 154 -2.06 -16.32 6.31
N MET A 155 -2.17 -16.37 4.99
CA MET A 155 -1.08 -16.79 4.13
C MET A 155 -0.15 -15.63 3.71
N GLY A 156 -0.36 -14.42 4.25
CA GLY A 156 0.40 -13.20 3.92
C GLY A 156 1.90 -13.31 4.20
N TYR A 157 2.30 -14.12 5.18
CA TYR A 157 3.70 -14.31 5.56
C TYR A 157 4.59 -14.89 4.45
N PHE A 158 4.05 -15.63 3.47
CA PHE A 158 4.86 -16.14 2.36
C PHE A 158 5.53 -15.03 1.53
N ALA A 159 4.90 -13.88 1.41
CA ALA A 159 5.51 -12.73 0.75
C ALA A 159 6.71 -12.19 1.56
N ALA A 160 6.63 -12.18 2.90
CA ALA A 160 7.75 -11.83 3.76
C ALA A 160 8.90 -12.83 3.65
N LEU A 161 8.61 -14.14 3.60
CA LEU A 161 9.60 -15.20 3.42
C LEU A 161 10.38 -15.00 2.11
N LEU A 162 9.68 -14.83 0.99
CA LEU A 162 10.29 -14.62 -0.32
C LEU A 162 11.12 -13.33 -0.39
N ARG A 163 10.63 -12.22 0.18
CA ARG A 163 11.40 -10.97 0.28
C ARG A 163 12.67 -11.17 1.09
N GLY A 164 12.58 -11.87 2.22
CA GLY A 164 13.72 -12.11 3.11
C GLY A 164 14.81 -12.95 2.47
N VAL A 165 14.49 -13.91 1.61
CA VAL A 165 15.51 -14.70 0.87
C VAL A 165 15.95 -14.02 -0.44
N GLY A 166 15.38 -12.84 -0.79
CA GLY A 166 15.73 -12.07 -1.98
C GLY A 166 15.07 -12.55 -3.27
N ALA A 167 14.02 -13.38 -3.19
CA ALA A 167 13.30 -13.93 -4.35
C ALA A 167 12.16 -13.00 -4.82
N ILE A 168 12.46 -11.72 -5.07
CA ILE A 168 11.49 -10.66 -5.39
C ILE A 168 10.76 -10.93 -6.71
N SER A 169 11.46 -11.45 -7.73
CA SER A 169 10.87 -11.80 -9.02
C SER A 169 9.74 -12.83 -8.90
N ILE A 170 9.83 -13.76 -7.96
CA ILE A 170 8.77 -14.75 -7.73
C ILE A 170 7.49 -14.06 -7.23
N ILE A 171 7.61 -13.12 -6.27
CA ILE A 171 6.47 -12.35 -5.77
C ILE A 171 5.83 -11.54 -6.90
N SER A 172 6.65 -10.87 -7.71
CA SER A 172 6.17 -10.00 -8.78
C SER A 172 5.42 -10.80 -9.87
N ARG A 173 5.96 -11.94 -10.28
CA ARG A 173 5.28 -12.85 -11.21
C ARG A 173 3.97 -13.38 -10.60
N ALA A 174 4.00 -13.83 -9.34
CA ALA A 174 2.80 -14.28 -8.64
C ALA A 174 1.73 -13.18 -8.58
N THR A 175 2.12 -11.93 -8.34
CA THR A 175 1.22 -10.77 -8.36
C THR A 175 0.58 -10.56 -9.73
N ILE A 176 1.36 -10.62 -10.81
CA ILE A 176 0.82 -10.47 -12.18
C ILE A 176 -0.19 -11.57 -12.48
N PHE A 177 0.17 -12.84 -12.26
CA PHE A 177 -0.73 -13.97 -12.53
C PHE A 177 -2.00 -13.92 -11.67
N SER A 178 -1.89 -13.56 -10.40
CA SER A 178 -3.05 -13.44 -9.52
C SER A 178 -3.99 -12.30 -9.94
N LYS A 179 -3.44 -11.17 -10.37
CA LYS A 179 -4.22 -10.03 -10.88
C LYS A 179 -4.88 -10.33 -12.22
N LEU A 180 -4.19 -11.04 -13.11
CA LEU A 180 -4.80 -11.54 -14.35
C LEU A 180 -5.96 -12.48 -14.07
N SER A 181 -5.78 -13.45 -13.15
CA SER A 181 -6.86 -14.35 -12.74
C SER A 181 -8.04 -13.60 -12.14
N GLN A 182 -7.79 -12.58 -11.31
CA GLN A 182 -8.84 -11.71 -10.78
C GLN A 182 -9.62 -11.02 -11.90
N LEU A 183 -8.91 -10.38 -12.83
CA LEU A 183 -9.54 -9.66 -13.95
C LEU A 183 -10.39 -10.59 -14.79
N LEU A 184 -9.84 -11.71 -15.22
CA LEU A 184 -10.55 -12.67 -16.06
C LEU A 184 -11.82 -13.20 -15.37
N ILE A 185 -11.70 -13.68 -14.14
CA ILE A 185 -12.84 -14.23 -13.41
C ILE A 185 -13.89 -13.16 -13.08
N SER A 186 -13.46 -11.97 -12.64
CA SER A 186 -14.41 -10.88 -12.38
C SER A 186 -15.16 -10.48 -13.64
N ILE A 187 -14.49 -10.29 -14.77
CA ILE A 187 -15.12 -9.87 -16.03
C ILE A 187 -16.10 -10.94 -16.54
N ILE A 188 -15.70 -12.23 -16.54
CA ILE A 188 -16.57 -13.33 -16.97
C ILE A 188 -17.83 -13.40 -16.09
N LEU A 189 -17.67 -13.35 -14.77
CA LEU A 189 -18.81 -13.43 -13.85
C LEU A 189 -19.69 -12.18 -13.89
N LEU A 190 -19.11 -10.98 -14.11
CA LEU A 190 -19.90 -9.75 -14.35
C LEU A 190 -20.74 -9.89 -15.62
N ALA A 191 -20.15 -10.39 -16.72
CA ALA A 191 -20.88 -10.64 -17.96
C ALA A 191 -22.00 -11.69 -17.81
N LEU A 192 -21.88 -12.59 -16.84
CA LEU A 192 -22.92 -13.56 -16.45
C LEU A 192 -23.93 -12.99 -15.42
N ASN A 193 -23.89 -11.69 -15.14
CA ASN A 193 -24.79 -10.99 -14.21
C ASN A 193 -24.71 -11.46 -12.74
N PHE A 194 -23.53 -11.93 -12.28
CA PHE A 194 -23.30 -12.23 -10.87
C PHE A 194 -23.09 -10.97 -10.01
N ASN A 195 -23.21 -9.78 -10.57
CA ASN A 195 -23.17 -8.51 -9.87
C ASN A 195 -21.98 -8.38 -8.90
N LEU A 196 -22.23 -7.95 -7.66
CA LEU A 196 -21.22 -7.77 -6.62
C LEU A 196 -20.48 -9.08 -6.25
N VAL A 197 -21.16 -10.22 -6.38
CA VAL A 197 -20.58 -11.56 -6.12
C VAL A 197 -19.42 -11.85 -7.07
N ALA A 198 -19.50 -11.39 -8.32
CA ALA A 198 -18.43 -11.54 -9.32
C ALA A 198 -17.11 -10.93 -8.83
N LEU A 199 -17.18 -9.75 -8.24
CA LEU A 199 -16.01 -9.04 -7.72
C LEU A 199 -15.44 -9.72 -6.46
N ALA A 200 -16.31 -10.21 -5.59
CA ALA A 200 -15.91 -10.94 -4.38
C ALA A 200 -15.21 -12.26 -4.72
N ILE A 201 -15.71 -13.03 -5.69
CA ILE A 201 -15.07 -14.24 -6.19
C ILE A 201 -13.74 -13.93 -6.87
N GLY A 202 -13.68 -12.87 -7.69
CA GLY A 202 -12.43 -12.43 -8.31
C GLY A 202 -11.39 -12.04 -7.28
N PHE A 203 -11.80 -11.35 -6.21
CA PHE A 203 -10.91 -10.97 -5.10
C PHE A 203 -10.41 -12.20 -4.32
N LEU A 204 -11.28 -13.17 -4.07
CA LEU A 204 -10.92 -14.47 -3.47
C LEU A 204 -9.89 -15.21 -4.35
N THR A 205 -10.14 -15.28 -5.65
CA THR A 205 -9.24 -15.95 -6.61
C THR A 205 -7.87 -15.28 -6.63
N ASN A 206 -7.81 -13.95 -6.67
CA ASN A 206 -6.54 -13.22 -6.56
C ASN A 206 -5.76 -13.69 -5.33
N GLY A 207 -6.41 -13.68 -4.16
CA GLY A 207 -5.79 -14.09 -2.92
C GLY A 207 -5.26 -15.52 -2.96
N LEU A 208 -6.07 -16.47 -3.41
CA LEU A 208 -5.70 -17.88 -3.48
C LEU A 208 -4.54 -18.12 -4.45
N VAL A 209 -4.61 -17.57 -5.66
CA VAL A 209 -3.55 -17.71 -6.68
C VAL A 209 -2.25 -17.10 -6.19
N LEU A 210 -2.29 -15.87 -5.66
CA LEU A 210 -1.10 -15.19 -5.15
C LEU A 210 -0.43 -16.02 -4.05
N ARG A 211 -1.20 -16.49 -3.08
CA ARG A 211 -0.67 -17.22 -1.93
C ARG A 211 -0.17 -18.61 -2.30
N TYR A 212 -0.88 -19.30 -3.18
CA TYR A 212 -0.42 -20.58 -3.71
C TYR A 212 0.92 -20.43 -4.44
N LEU A 213 1.02 -19.48 -5.36
CA LEU A 213 2.25 -19.24 -6.12
C LEU A 213 3.41 -18.77 -5.22
N CYS A 214 3.16 -17.92 -4.23
CA CYS A 214 4.19 -17.52 -3.28
C CYS A 214 4.66 -18.71 -2.41
N ARG A 215 3.73 -19.56 -1.93
CA ARG A 215 4.06 -20.77 -1.18
C ARG A 215 4.89 -21.75 -2.02
N TYR A 216 4.40 -22.06 -3.22
CA TYR A 216 5.09 -22.95 -4.16
C TYR A 216 6.49 -22.42 -4.50
N GLY A 217 6.56 -21.14 -4.86
CA GLY A 217 7.82 -20.47 -5.19
C GLY A 217 8.82 -20.45 -4.02
N PHE A 218 8.37 -20.28 -2.78
CA PHE A 218 9.23 -20.30 -1.61
C PHE A 218 9.86 -21.67 -1.37
N TYR A 219 9.05 -22.73 -1.34
CA TYR A 219 9.55 -24.07 -1.04
C TYR A 219 10.44 -24.64 -2.15
N ASN A 220 10.22 -24.24 -3.41
CA ASN A 220 11.07 -24.64 -4.53
C ASN A 220 12.32 -23.75 -4.68
N TYR A 221 12.36 -22.57 -4.06
CA TYR A 221 13.51 -21.67 -4.16
C TYR A 221 14.76 -22.30 -3.54
N LYS A 222 15.79 -22.57 -4.37
CA LYS A 222 17.06 -23.16 -3.96
C LYS A 222 16.87 -24.44 -3.10
N LYS A 223 15.94 -25.29 -3.46
CA LYS A 223 15.64 -26.54 -2.76
C LYS A 223 15.30 -26.34 -1.27
N MET A 224 14.61 -25.23 -0.93
CA MET A 224 14.25 -24.88 0.43
C MET A 224 13.56 -26.02 1.18
N ASN A 225 12.68 -26.76 0.50
CA ASN A 225 11.96 -27.88 1.10
C ASN A 225 12.92 -28.99 1.60
N GLU A 226 13.93 -29.36 0.79
CA GLU A 226 14.93 -30.36 1.13
C GLU A 226 15.77 -29.93 2.35
N HIS A 227 16.23 -28.68 2.34
CA HIS A 227 17.03 -28.13 3.43
C HIS A 227 16.26 -28.02 4.74
N LEU A 228 14.99 -27.61 4.70
CA LEU A 228 14.17 -27.52 5.91
C LEU A 228 13.77 -28.90 6.46
N ALA A 229 13.56 -29.90 5.58
CA ALA A 229 13.28 -31.28 5.97
C ALA A 229 14.50 -31.96 6.62
N ALA A 230 15.72 -31.61 6.21
CA ALA A 230 16.95 -32.13 6.78
C ALA A 230 17.21 -31.68 8.25
N ILE A 231 16.49 -30.65 8.74
CA ILE A 231 16.62 -30.18 10.12
C ILE A 231 15.80 -31.08 11.04
N GLN A 232 16.46 -31.97 11.77
CA GLN A 232 15.82 -32.89 12.70
C GLN A 232 15.37 -32.23 14.01
N GLU A 233 16.05 -31.14 14.44
CA GLU A 233 15.71 -30.44 15.66
C GLU A 233 14.29 -29.86 15.64
N PRO A 234 13.42 -30.20 16.61
CA PRO A 234 12.08 -29.63 16.69
C PRO A 234 12.13 -28.16 17.08
N VAL A 235 11.19 -27.38 16.54
CA VAL A 235 10.98 -26.00 16.98
C VAL A 235 10.20 -26.01 18.29
N THR A 236 10.79 -25.49 19.36
CA THR A 236 10.16 -25.46 20.67
C THR A 236 9.21 -24.28 20.84
N LYS A 237 8.25 -24.39 21.79
CA LYS A 237 7.38 -23.26 22.16
C LYS A 237 8.19 -22.06 22.69
N SER A 238 9.35 -22.32 23.34
CA SER A 238 10.28 -21.30 23.83
C SER A 238 10.89 -20.51 22.66
N ASP A 239 11.32 -21.20 21.58
CA ASP A 239 11.87 -20.56 20.38
C ASP A 239 10.84 -19.61 19.74
N ILE A 240 9.58 -20.08 19.62
CA ILE A 240 8.48 -19.28 19.06
C ILE A 240 8.23 -18.06 19.95
N LYS A 241 8.11 -18.22 21.27
CA LYS A 241 7.86 -17.11 22.21
C LYS A 241 8.99 -16.07 22.18
N LYS A 242 10.25 -16.52 22.14
CA LYS A 242 11.43 -15.64 22.01
C LYS A 242 11.37 -14.85 20.71
N SER A 243 11.08 -15.52 19.59
CA SER A 243 10.98 -14.89 18.25
C SER A 243 9.84 -13.89 18.19
N ILE A 244 8.64 -14.21 18.71
CA ILE A 244 7.51 -13.28 18.78
C ILE A 244 7.90 -12.01 19.53
N ARG A 245 8.54 -12.13 20.72
CA ARG A 245 8.96 -10.96 21.52
C ARG A 245 9.91 -10.04 20.76
N ILE A 246 10.83 -10.61 19.96
CA ILE A 246 11.79 -9.85 19.16
C ILE A 246 11.08 -9.14 18.00
N VAL A 247 10.24 -9.86 17.27
CA VAL A 247 9.54 -9.36 16.09
C VAL A 247 8.52 -8.28 16.46
N SER A 248 7.72 -8.50 17.51
CA SER A 248 6.67 -7.56 17.94
C SER A 248 7.21 -6.19 18.36
N TYR A 249 8.42 -6.12 18.90
CA TYR A 249 9.04 -4.84 19.30
C TYR A 249 9.22 -3.87 18.12
N ASN A 250 9.65 -4.39 16.97
CA ASN A 250 9.84 -3.57 15.78
C ASN A 250 8.53 -3.39 14.99
N ALA A 251 7.70 -4.43 14.94
CA ALA A 251 6.44 -4.42 14.23
C ALA A 251 5.48 -3.35 14.77
N PHE A 252 5.45 -3.11 16.09
CA PHE A 252 4.57 -2.10 16.69
C PHE A 252 4.81 -0.68 16.16
N ARG A 253 6.07 -0.31 15.95
CA ARG A 253 6.41 1.03 15.39
C ARG A 253 5.97 1.17 13.94
N ASP A 254 6.26 0.15 13.13
CA ASP A 254 5.85 0.11 11.72
C ASP A 254 4.32 0.09 11.60
N GLY A 255 3.64 -0.58 12.53
CA GLY A 255 2.18 -0.65 12.60
C GLY A 255 1.50 0.69 12.90
N LEU A 256 2.06 1.49 13.81
CA LEU A 256 1.53 2.83 14.11
C LEU A 256 1.64 3.77 12.90
N VAL A 257 2.71 3.67 12.13
CA VAL A 257 2.85 4.44 10.88
C VAL A 257 1.84 3.94 9.83
N ALA A 258 1.66 2.62 9.71
CA ALA A 258 0.67 2.04 8.80
C ALA A 258 -0.77 2.46 9.18
N LEU A 259 -1.10 2.47 10.47
CA LEU A 259 -2.39 2.97 10.97
C LEU A 259 -2.60 4.44 10.58
N SER A 260 -1.60 5.30 10.80
CA SER A 260 -1.68 6.71 10.43
C SER A 260 -1.90 6.89 8.92
N ASN A 261 -1.17 6.12 8.10
CA ASN A 261 -1.34 6.14 6.65
C ASN A 261 -2.76 5.74 6.25
N TYR A 262 -3.30 4.67 6.83
CA TYR A 262 -4.66 4.22 6.54
C TYR A 262 -5.71 5.27 6.94
N LEU A 263 -5.63 5.80 8.16
CA LEU A 263 -6.55 6.83 8.65
C LEU A 263 -6.55 8.07 7.75
N THR A 264 -5.38 8.43 7.24
CA THR A 264 -5.23 9.59 6.36
C THR A 264 -5.73 9.34 4.93
N THR A 265 -5.53 8.12 4.38
CA THR A 265 -5.75 7.88 2.93
C THR A 265 -6.98 7.06 2.59
N GLN A 266 -7.53 6.27 3.54
CA GLN A 266 -8.60 5.30 3.27
C GLN A 266 -9.83 5.45 4.18
N ALA A 267 -9.67 5.91 5.43
CA ALA A 267 -10.75 5.96 6.39
C ALA A 267 -11.92 6.87 5.95
N SER A 268 -11.65 7.88 5.13
CA SER A 268 -12.67 8.78 4.58
C SER A 268 -13.73 8.05 3.75
N SER A 269 -13.40 6.95 3.07
CA SER A 269 -14.39 6.14 2.34
C SER A 269 -15.36 5.40 3.27
N ILE A 270 -14.90 4.95 4.46
CA ILE A 270 -15.78 4.38 5.49
C ILE A 270 -16.66 5.47 6.12
N ILE A 271 -16.07 6.64 6.40
CA ILE A 271 -16.84 7.77 6.93
C ILE A 271 -17.90 8.20 5.92
N ALA A 272 -17.55 8.25 4.62
CA ALA A 272 -18.49 8.59 3.56
C ALA A 272 -19.75 7.70 3.61
N SER A 273 -19.59 6.38 3.74
CA SER A 273 -20.70 5.43 3.74
C SER A 273 -21.61 5.50 4.98
N LEU A 274 -21.16 6.14 6.06
CA LEU A 274 -21.97 6.36 7.26
C LEU A 274 -22.86 7.61 7.16
N PHE A 275 -22.49 8.59 6.33
CA PHE A 275 -23.16 9.88 6.26
C PHE A 275 -23.77 10.20 4.89
N PHE A 276 -23.34 9.51 3.84
CA PHE A 276 -23.78 9.73 2.46
C PHE A 276 -24.35 8.44 1.87
N THR A 277 -25.04 8.55 0.74
CA THR A 277 -25.58 7.39 0.03
C THR A 277 -24.45 6.49 -0.51
N LEU A 278 -24.74 5.23 -0.76
CA LEU A 278 -23.78 4.29 -1.35
C LEU A 278 -23.29 4.80 -2.72
N ALA A 279 -24.19 5.34 -3.54
CA ALA A 279 -23.84 5.93 -4.83
C ALA A 279 -22.83 7.09 -4.69
N GLN A 280 -23.08 8.03 -3.77
CA GLN A 280 -22.16 9.13 -3.49
C GLN A 280 -20.82 8.64 -2.95
N THR A 281 -20.84 7.63 -2.08
CA THR A 281 -19.63 6.98 -1.55
C THR A 281 -18.81 6.32 -2.66
N GLY A 282 -19.48 5.69 -3.64
CA GLY A 282 -18.83 5.09 -4.80
C GLY A 282 -18.09 6.13 -5.66
N VAL A 283 -18.78 7.22 -6.03
CA VAL A 283 -18.19 8.32 -6.81
C VAL A 283 -17.02 8.97 -6.09
N TYR A 284 -17.16 9.24 -4.79
CA TYR A 284 -16.08 9.75 -3.95
C TYR A 284 -14.87 8.81 -3.94
N SER A 285 -15.11 7.52 -3.72
CA SER A 285 -14.03 6.52 -3.62
C SER A 285 -13.32 6.29 -4.96
N ILE A 286 -14.02 6.33 -6.10
CA ILE A 286 -13.41 6.32 -7.42
C ILE A 286 -12.53 7.56 -7.61
N SER A 287 -13.04 8.74 -7.27
CA SER A 287 -12.27 9.99 -7.35
C SER A 287 -11.02 9.94 -6.48
N LEU A 288 -11.13 9.41 -5.25
CA LEU A 288 -10.01 9.20 -4.34
C LEU A 288 -9.00 8.18 -4.90
N GLN A 289 -9.46 7.12 -5.56
CA GLN A 289 -8.59 6.13 -6.23
C GLN A 289 -7.75 6.80 -7.33
N PHE A 290 -8.36 7.65 -8.18
CA PHE A 290 -7.63 8.41 -9.19
C PHE A 290 -6.61 9.38 -8.57
N ALA A 291 -7.01 10.13 -7.56
CA ALA A 291 -6.12 11.07 -6.86
C ALA A 291 -4.92 10.36 -6.21
N ASN A 292 -5.15 9.22 -5.55
CA ASN A 292 -4.09 8.38 -4.99
C ASN A 292 -3.17 7.80 -6.07
N ALA A 293 -3.70 7.38 -7.21
CA ALA A 293 -2.91 6.85 -8.31
C ALA A 293 -1.99 7.93 -8.91
N VAL A 294 -2.53 9.10 -9.19
CA VAL A 294 -1.74 10.27 -9.67
C VAL A 294 -0.62 10.58 -8.69
N SER A 295 -0.93 10.68 -7.39
CA SER A 295 0.05 10.99 -6.34
C SER A 295 1.14 9.92 -6.21
N ASN A 296 0.77 8.64 -6.23
CA ASN A 296 1.73 7.52 -6.14
C ASN A 296 2.66 7.43 -7.36
N ILE A 297 2.11 7.61 -8.57
CA ILE A 297 2.91 7.64 -9.80
C ILE A 297 3.88 8.83 -9.75
N SER A 298 3.42 9.99 -9.33
CA SER A 298 4.24 11.21 -9.23
C SER A 298 5.41 11.06 -8.24
N ALA A 299 5.22 10.33 -7.15
CA ALA A 299 6.26 10.09 -6.15
C ALA A 299 7.20 8.92 -6.47
N SER A 300 6.86 8.10 -7.46
CA SER A 300 7.58 6.85 -7.76
C SER A 300 9.09 7.05 -7.96
N MET A 301 9.49 8.19 -8.53
CA MET A 301 10.89 8.53 -8.74
C MET A 301 11.66 8.66 -7.42
N ILE A 302 11.13 9.36 -6.43
CA ILE A 302 11.80 9.53 -5.13
C ILE A 302 12.00 8.17 -4.46
N PHE A 303 10.98 7.32 -4.50
CA PHE A 303 11.08 5.98 -3.91
C PHE A 303 12.04 5.06 -4.67
N ALA A 304 12.15 5.20 -5.99
CA ALA A 304 13.11 4.44 -6.79
C ALA A 304 14.57 4.82 -6.45
N TYR A 305 14.82 6.08 -6.14
CA TYR A 305 16.15 6.57 -5.76
C TYR A 305 16.45 6.48 -4.25
N HIS A 306 15.55 5.90 -3.45
CA HIS A 306 15.75 5.75 -2.01
C HIS A 306 17.07 5.05 -1.62
N PRO A 307 17.53 3.96 -2.28
CA PRO A 307 18.84 3.36 -1.99
C PRO A 307 20.02 4.31 -2.27
N THR A 308 19.93 5.13 -3.33
CA THR A 308 20.94 6.13 -3.66
C THR A 308 21.00 7.22 -2.58
N LEU A 309 19.85 7.69 -2.08
CA LEU A 309 19.77 8.63 -0.97
C LEU A 309 20.37 8.06 0.32
N GLN A 310 20.11 6.77 0.63
CA GLN A 310 20.72 6.10 1.78
C GLN A 310 22.25 6.05 1.66
N SER A 311 22.76 5.69 0.49
CA SER A 311 24.21 5.66 0.24
C SER A 311 24.84 7.05 0.35
N ALA A 312 24.24 8.06 -0.26
CA ALA A 312 24.68 9.44 -0.20
C ALA A 312 24.72 9.97 1.24
N TYR A 313 23.68 9.66 2.03
CA TYR A 313 23.62 10.02 3.44
C TYR A 313 24.78 9.43 4.25
N VAL A 314 25.06 8.12 4.11
CA VAL A 314 26.15 7.43 4.81
C VAL A 314 27.50 8.00 4.43
N ASN A 315 27.69 8.35 3.14
CA ASN A 315 28.93 8.91 2.60
C ASN A 315 29.03 10.44 2.80
N LYS A 316 28.04 11.09 3.42
CA LYS A 316 27.96 12.55 3.60
C LYS A 316 28.02 13.34 2.29
N ASP A 317 27.54 12.74 1.19
CA ASP A 317 27.48 13.34 -0.14
C ASP A 317 26.20 14.19 -0.29
N SER A 318 26.26 15.41 0.24
CA SER A 318 25.14 16.36 0.22
C SER A 318 24.76 16.81 -1.19
N ASP A 319 25.67 16.76 -2.15
CA ASP A 319 25.39 17.17 -3.53
C ASP A 319 24.55 16.12 -4.25
N THR A 320 24.86 14.84 -4.06
CA THR A 320 24.00 13.75 -4.55
C THR A 320 22.63 13.78 -3.88
N GLU A 321 22.54 14.01 -2.55
CA GLU A 321 21.27 14.15 -1.85
C GLU A 321 20.43 15.29 -2.46
N ARG A 322 21.01 16.51 -2.62
CA ARG A 322 20.34 17.66 -3.23
C ARG A 322 19.85 17.36 -4.65
N ASN A 323 20.71 16.77 -5.47
CA ASN A 323 20.38 16.44 -6.85
C ASN A 323 19.22 15.46 -6.97
N VAL A 324 19.22 14.38 -6.18
CA VAL A 324 18.15 13.38 -6.20
C VAL A 324 16.84 13.97 -5.71
N ILE A 325 16.86 14.72 -4.61
CA ILE A 325 15.65 15.38 -4.08
C ILE A 325 15.12 16.42 -5.04
N SER A 326 15.97 17.24 -5.67
CA SER A 326 15.56 18.23 -6.67
C SER A 326 14.86 17.59 -7.87
N LYS A 327 15.45 16.53 -8.41
CA LYS A 327 14.85 15.77 -9.53
C LYS A 327 13.54 15.11 -9.14
N GLY A 328 13.49 14.49 -7.97
CA GLY A 328 12.31 13.77 -7.51
C GLY A 328 11.13 14.70 -7.19
N LEU A 329 11.37 15.82 -6.45
CA LEU A 329 10.33 16.78 -6.13
C LEU A 329 9.79 17.50 -7.39
N SER A 330 10.66 17.88 -8.34
CA SER A 330 10.19 18.51 -9.58
C SER A 330 9.29 17.57 -10.39
N VAL A 331 9.59 16.28 -10.44
CA VAL A 331 8.73 15.26 -11.07
C VAL A 331 7.42 15.09 -10.29
N LEU A 332 7.48 15.05 -8.96
CA LEU A 332 6.27 14.97 -8.11
C LEU A 332 5.30 16.12 -8.43
N TYR A 333 5.78 17.36 -8.48
CA TYR A 333 4.96 18.53 -8.77
C TYR A 333 4.42 18.51 -10.20
N ALA A 334 5.27 18.25 -11.19
CA ALA A 334 4.88 18.23 -12.60
C ALA A 334 3.86 17.12 -12.90
N LEU A 335 4.14 15.88 -12.49
CA LEU A 335 3.26 14.76 -12.78
C LEU A 335 1.96 14.81 -11.97
N SER A 336 1.96 15.37 -10.75
CA SER A 336 0.72 15.58 -10.02
C SER A 336 -0.21 16.56 -10.74
N LEU A 337 0.33 17.67 -11.26
CA LEU A 337 -0.46 18.64 -12.03
C LEU A 337 -0.96 18.04 -13.35
N ILE A 338 -0.06 17.46 -14.14
CA ILE A 338 -0.39 16.84 -15.44
C ILE A 338 -1.38 15.69 -15.24
N GLY A 339 -1.18 14.84 -14.25
CA GLY A 339 -2.05 13.72 -13.95
C GLY A 339 -3.44 14.15 -13.51
N THR A 340 -3.54 15.20 -12.67
CA THR A 340 -4.83 15.79 -12.28
C THR A 340 -5.58 16.33 -13.50
N ILE A 341 -4.91 17.07 -14.38
CA ILE A 341 -5.51 17.57 -15.63
C ILE A 341 -5.94 16.41 -16.53
N ALA A 342 -5.09 15.39 -16.68
CA ALA A 342 -5.40 14.21 -17.50
C ALA A 342 -6.64 13.45 -17.01
N VAL A 343 -6.84 13.32 -15.71
CA VAL A 343 -8.05 12.69 -15.16
C VAL A 343 -9.29 13.53 -15.47
N ILE A 344 -9.23 14.84 -15.31
CA ILE A 344 -10.36 15.74 -15.57
C ILE A 344 -10.72 15.76 -17.07
N VAL A 345 -9.71 15.84 -17.95
CA VAL A 345 -9.92 16.02 -19.38
C VAL A 345 -10.17 14.71 -20.12
N VAL A 346 -9.61 13.59 -19.63
CA VAL A 346 -9.71 12.30 -20.32
C VAL A 346 -10.54 11.30 -19.51
N ALA A 347 -10.16 11.03 -18.24
CA ALA A 347 -10.78 9.94 -17.49
C ALA A 347 -12.25 10.22 -17.17
N PHE A 348 -12.60 11.41 -16.70
CA PHE A 348 -13.99 11.74 -16.35
C PHE A 348 -14.93 11.76 -17.57
N PRO A 349 -14.60 12.34 -18.72
CA PRO A 349 -15.41 12.21 -19.91
C PRO A 349 -15.60 10.76 -20.36
N VAL A 350 -14.54 9.94 -20.35
CA VAL A 350 -14.63 8.51 -20.69
C VAL A 350 -15.57 7.78 -19.73
N LEU A 351 -15.44 8.03 -18.43
CA LEU A 351 -16.33 7.40 -17.44
C LEU A 351 -17.78 7.86 -17.57
N HIS A 352 -18.02 9.11 -17.93
CA HIS A 352 -19.35 9.63 -18.20
C HIS A 352 -19.99 9.00 -19.45
N ILE A 353 -19.20 8.74 -20.51
CA ILE A 353 -19.67 7.97 -21.68
C ILE A 353 -20.06 6.55 -21.30
N ILE A 354 -19.27 5.90 -20.42
CA ILE A 354 -19.53 4.53 -19.97
C ILE A 354 -20.77 4.46 -19.06
N LYS A 355 -20.94 5.45 -18.19
CA LYS A 355 -22.05 5.51 -17.22
C LYS A 355 -22.58 6.93 -17.07
N PRO A 356 -23.51 7.37 -17.93
CA PRO A 356 -24.01 8.75 -17.95
C PRO A 356 -24.67 9.20 -16.63
N ASP A 357 -25.27 8.25 -15.90
CA ASP A 357 -25.97 8.52 -14.62
C ASP A 357 -24.99 8.82 -13.48
N THR A 358 -23.67 8.63 -13.69
CA THR A 358 -22.66 8.88 -12.66
C THR A 358 -21.98 10.22 -12.91
N VAL A 359 -22.21 11.18 -12.03
CA VAL A 359 -21.62 12.54 -12.16
C VAL A 359 -20.40 12.65 -11.26
N PHE A 360 -19.22 12.81 -11.87
CA PHE A 360 -17.98 13.10 -11.17
C PHE A 360 -17.82 14.62 -10.98
N SER A 361 -17.67 15.04 -9.72
CA SER A 361 -17.50 16.46 -9.40
C SER A 361 -16.03 16.88 -9.56
N THR A 362 -15.74 17.68 -10.58
CA THR A 362 -14.41 18.25 -10.81
C THR A 362 -13.86 19.04 -9.61
N PRO A 363 -14.63 19.91 -8.93
CA PRO A 363 -14.15 20.61 -7.75
C PRO A 363 -13.75 19.65 -6.60
N ILE A 364 -14.54 18.61 -6.33
CA ILE A 364 -14.22 17.61 -5.32
C ILE A 364 -12.94 16.86 -5.69
N PHE A 365 -12.78 16.48 -6.96
CA PHE A 365 -11.57 15.81 -7.42
C PHE A 365 -10.32 16.72 -7.31
N ILE A 366 -10.42 18.00 -7.61
CA ILE A 366 -9.33 18.96 -7.41
C ILE A 366 -8.95 19.04 -5.92
N GLY A 367 -9.95 19.13 -5.03
CA GLY A 367 -9.72 19.12 -3.59
C GLY A 367 -9.01 17.85 -3.11
N LEU A 368 -9.44 16.68 -3.60
CA LEU A 368 -8.78 15.39 -3.33
C LEU A 368 -7.35 15.35 -3.89
N SER A 369 -7.13 15.86 -5.09
CA SER A 369 -5.82 15.92 -5.73
C SER A 369 -4.85 16.79 -4.93
N ILE A 370 -5.29 17.96 -4.46
CA ILE A 370 -4.49 18.83 -3.57
C ILE A 370 -4.16 18.10 -2.27
N TYR A 371 -5.15 17.48 -1.65
CA TYR A 371 -4.96 16.75 -0.39
C TYR A 371 -3.97 15.60 -0.54
N THR A 372 -4.16 14.75 -1.55
CA THR A 372 -3.29 13.58 -1.79
C THR A 372 -1.88 13.99 -2.23
N PHE A 373 -1.75 15.09 -2.99
CA PHE A 373 -0.46 15.68 -3.34
C PHE A 373 0.32 16.15 -2.11
N LEU A 374 -0.31 16.94 -1.22
CA LEU A 374 0.33 17.42 0.01
C LEU A 374 0.70 16.27 0.94
N TRP A 375 -0.16 15.26 1.05
CA TRP A 375 0.16 14.02 1.77
C TRP A 375 1.37 13.30 1.16
N GLN A 376 1.45 13.21 -0.16
CA GLN A 376 2.54 12.54 -0.84
C GLN A 376 3.87 13.30 -0.70
N GLN A 377 3.83 14.62 -0.75
CA GLN A 377 5.00 15.47 -0.51
C GLN A 377 5.57 15.27 0.90
N GLN A 378 4.71 15.26 1.92
CA GLN A 378 5.13 14.98 3.29
C GLN A 378 5.67 13.54 3.43
N SER A 379 5.08 12.56 2.76
CA SER A 379 5.53 11.16 2.76
C SER A 379 6.91 11.00 2.12
N CYS A 380 7.18 11.69 1.03
CA CYS A 380 8.51 11.74 0.39
C CYS A 380 9.56 12.36 1.34
N SER A 381 9.18 13.42 2.05
CA SER A 381 10.05 14.07 3.03
C SER A 381 10.34 13.15 4.22
N ALA A 382 9.31 12.44 4.72
CA ALA A 382 9.45 11.46 5.78
C ALA A 382 10.34 10.27 5.36
N ALA A 383 10.19 9.79 4.12
CA ALA A 383 11.03 8.73 3.56
C ALA A 383 12.52 9.17 3.51
N TYR A 384 12.82 10.40 3.11
CA TYR A 384 14.18 10.94 3.16
C TYR A 384 14.72 10.99 4.61
N ILE A 385 13.92 11.49 5.57
CA ILE A 385 14.32 11.57 6.98
C ILE A 385 14.59 10.16 7.55
N SER A 386 13.84 9.14 7.13
CA SER A 386 14.03 7.76 7.60
C SER A 386 15.42 7.19 7.28
N ASN A 387 16.15 7.73 6.30
CA ASN A 387 17.54 7.35 6.01
C ASN A 387 18.49 7.61 7.19
N THR A 388 18.10 8.52 8.12
CA THR A 388 18.85 8.78 9.36
C THR A 388 18.66 7.70 10.43
N ASN A 389 17.92 6.64 10.13
CA ASN A 389 17.48 5.61 11.09
C ASN A 389 16.66 6.18 12.28
N ARG A 390 16.07 7.35 12.10
CA ARG A 390 15.17 8.02 13.06
C ARG A 390 13.81 8.26 12.41
N VAL A 391 12.75 8.20 13.19
CA VAL A 391 11.37 8.39 12.73
C VAL A 391 10.70 9.48 13.59
N PRO A 392 11.22 10.74 13.56
CA PRO A 392 10.71 11.81 14.41
C PRO A 392 9.30 12.25 14.05
N TYR A 393 8.84 11.93 12.86
CA TYR A 393 7.50 12.26 12.36
C TYR A 393 6.40 11.32 12.86
N MET A 394 6.72 10.13 13.40
CA MET A 394 5.73 9.14 13.80
C MET A 394 4.68 9.68 14.79
N PRO A 395 5.04 10.35 15.91
CA PRO A 395 4.03 10.87 16.83
C PRO A 395 3.10 11.90 16.18
N ALA A 396 3.68 12.79 15.36
CA ALA A 396 2.90 13.82 14.67
C ALA A 396 1.93 13.20 13.63
N PHE A 397 2.36 12.15 12.91
CA PHE A 397 1.49 11.43 11.97
C PHE A 397 0.35 10.73 12.69
N VAL A 398 0.61 10.07 13.81
CA VAL A 398 -0.43 9.38 14.61
C VAL A 398 -1.45 10.39 15.13
N VAL A 399 -0.99 11.45 15.80
CA VAL A 399 -1.88 12.47 16.38
C VAL A 399 -2.70 13.14 15.29
N SER A 400 -2.07 13.59 14.21
CA SER A 400 -2.77 14.29 13.13
C SER A 400 -3.75 13.40 12.38
N SER A 401 -3.46 12.12 12.18
CA SER A 401 -4.41 11.21 11.52
C SER A 401 -5.66 10.98 12.37
N ILE A 402 -5.50 10.80 13.68
CA ILE A 402 -6.62 10.66 14.61
C ILE A 402 -7.44 11.97 14.68
N CYS A 403 -6.76 13.12 14.88
CA CYS A 403 -7.42 14.42 14.89
C CYS A 403 -8.12 14.72 13.55
N GLY A 404 -7.52 14.32 12.43
CA GLY A 404 -8.11 14.45 11.10
C GLY A 404 -9.42 13.69 10.97
N VAL A 405 -9.45 12.43 11.40
CA VAL A 405 -10.68 11.61 11.43
C VAL A 405 -11.74 12.23 12.34
N LEU A 406 -11.37 12.62 13.56
CA LEU A 406 -12.29 13.24 14.51
C LEU A 406 -12.87 14.55 13.98
N LEU A 407 -12.04 15.41 13.42
CA LEU A 407 -12.50 16.66 12.81
C LEU A 407 -13.40 16.41 11.61
N THR A 408 -13.09 15.42 10.78
CA THR A 408 -13.97 15.00 9.66
C THR A 408 -15.34 14.60 10.17
N LEU A 409 -15.42 13.75 11.21
CA LEU A 409 -16.69 13.33 11.80
C LEU A 409 -17.49 14.52 12.35
N ILE A 410 -16.83 15.44 13.02
CA ILE A 410 -17.46 16.66 13.56
C ILE A 410 -17.99 17.52 12.42
N ILE A 411 -17.17 17.83 11.42
CA ILE A 411 -17.58 18.67 10.28
C ILE A 411 -18.75 17.99 9.53
N THR A 412 -18.66 16.69 9.25
CA THR A 412 -19.69 15.96 8.51
C THR A 412 -21.02 15.95 9.26
N LYS A 413 -20.98 15.85 10.60
CA LYS A 413 -22.20 15.78 11.41
C LYS A 413 -22.83 17.16 11.64
N PHE A 414 -22.05 18.24 11.78
CA PHE A 414 -22.54 19.54 12.24
C PHE A 414 -22.53 20.63 11.17
N MET A 415 -21.71 20.47 10.10
CA MET A 415 -21.60 21.45 9.03
C MET A 415 -22.12 20.85 7.73
N ASN A 416 -23.28 21.28 7.24
CA ASN A 416 -23.92 20.79 6.01
C ASN A 416 -23.15 21.15 4.72
N ILE A 417 -21.85 20.84 4.66
CA ILE A 417 -20.99 21.08 3.48
C ILE A 417 -20.82 19.84 2.57
N GLY A 418 -21.61 18.79 2.84
CA GLY A 418 -21.61 17.57 2.01
C GLY A 418 -20.25 16.87 1.98
N ILE A 419 -19.91 16.29 0.83
CA ILE A 419 -18.68 15.49 0.60
C ILE A 419 -17.40 16.29 0.90
N TRP A 420 -17.43 17.63 0.85
CA TRP A 420 -16.28 18.47 1.19
C TRP A 420 -15.78 18.26 2.62
N SER A 421 -16.64 17.83 3.54
CA SER A 421 -16.25 17.51 4.92
C SER A 421 -15.15 16.44 4.99
N LEU A 422 -15.18 15.47 4.07
CA LEU A 422 -14.21 14.37 3.97
C LEU A 422 -12.82 14.84 3.52
N ILE A 423 -12.74 16.01 2.90
CA ILE A 423 -11.49 16.60 2.39
C ILE A 423 -10.97 17.67 3.34
N ILE A 424 -11.85 18.58 3.79
CA ILE A 424 -11.47 19.75 4.59
C ILE A 424 -10.96 19.33 5.97
N GLY A 425 -11.60 18.36 6.63
CA GLY A 425 -11.17 17.90 7.96
C GLY A 425 -9.71 17.46 7.99
N PRO A 426 -9.31 16.45 7.21
CA PRO A 426 -7.92 16.01 7.18
C PRO A 426 -6.97 17.08 6.62
N LEU A 427 -7.39 17.86 5.61
CA LEU A 427 -6.56 18.91 5.01
C LEU A 427 -6.17 19.99 6.03
N ILE A 428 -7.12 20.46 6.86
CA ILE A 428 -6.84 21.42 7.93
C ILE A 428 -5.82 20.85 8.90
N VAL A 429 -6.07 19.65 9.44
CA VAL A 429 -5.20 19.07 10.49
C VAL A 429 -3.80 18.79 9.95
N GLN A 430 -3.67 18.24 8.75
CA GLN A 430 -2.37 17.99 8.14
C GLN A 430 -1.66 19.30 7.75
N GLY A 431 -2.42 20.30 7.28
CA GLY A 431 -1.93 21.63 6.89
C GLY A 431 -1.37 22.42 8.05
N LEU A 432 -1.93 22.29 9.24
CA LEU A 432 -1.45 23.00 10.43
C LEU A 432 0.00 22.64 10.80
N TYR A 433 0.45 21.42 10.52
CA TYR A 433 1.78 21.00 10.92
C TYR A 433 2.49 20.13 9.87
N ASN A 434 1.97 18.97 9.50
CA ASN A 434 2.73 17.95 8.80
C ASN A 434 3.08 18.29 7.35
N ASN A 435 2.17 18.94 6.61
CA ASN A 435 2.35 19.21 5.18
C ASN A 435 3.55 20.12 4.89
N TRP A 436 3.89 21.04 5.78
CA TRP A 436 5.01 21.97 5.58
C TRP A 436 6.23 21.61 6.44
N LYS A 437 6.04 21.12 7.67
CA LYS A 437 7.11 20.90 8.64
C LYS A 437 8.18 19.96 8.14
N TRP A 438 7.79 18.80 7.63
CA TRP A 438 8.76 17.76 7.24
C TRP A 438 9.52 18.15 5.98
N THR A 439 8.86 18.79 5.03
CA THR A 439 9.51 19.37 3.84
C THR A 439 10.51 20.46 4.27
N HIS A 440 10.14 21.34 5.21
CA HIS A 440 11.03 22.36 5.74
C HIS A 440 12.27 21.75 6.42
N VAL A 441 12.10 20.72 7.26
CA VAL A 441 13.22 19.99 7.88
C VAL A 441 14.19 19.42 6.84
N VAL A 442 13.69 18.85 5.75
CA VAL A 442 14.53 18.35 4.66
C VAL A 442 15.28 19.50 3.98
N MET A 443 14.59 20.60 3.68
CA MET A 443 15.22 21.78 3.04
C MET A 443 16.31 22.39 3.93
N GLN A 444 16.07 22.55 5.24
CA GLN A 444 17.07 23.02 6.18
C GLN A 444 18.31 22.11 6.20
N ARG A 445 18.09 20.79 6.25
CA ARG A 445 19.20 19.84 6.26
C ARG A 445 20.05 19.88 4.99
N LEU A 446 19.40 20.12 3.85
CA LEU A 446 20.10 20.23 2.55
C LEU A 446 20.65 21.64 2.30
N ASN A 447 20.52 22.57 3.25
CA ASN A 447 20.89 23.99 3.09
C ASN A 447 20.33 24.59 1.80
N THR A 448 19.02 24.44 1.55
CA THR A 448 18.33 24.92 0.36
C THR A 448 16.91 25.36 0.70
N THR A 449 16.18 25.90 -0.26
CA THR A 449 14.75 26.20 -0.17
C THR A 449 13.97 25.33 -1.17
N LEU A 450 12.67 25.17 -0.92
CA LEU A 450 11.81 24.40 -1.82
C LEU A 450 11.83 24.98 -3.25
N LEU A 451 11.75 26.30 -3.38
CA LEU A 451 11.77 26.97 -4.68
C LEU A 451 13.07 26.73 -5.45
N VAL A 452 14.22 26.85 -4.78
CA VAL A 452 15.53 26.57 -5.40
C VAL A 452 15.63 25.09 -5.80
N THR A 453 15.16 24.20 -4.95
CA THR A 453 15.14 22.75 -5.19
C THR A 453 14.32 22.42 -6.44
N LEU A 454 13.11 22.96 -6.57
CA LEU A 454 12.25 22.78 -7.74
C LEU A 454 12.88 23.37 -9.00
N LYS A 455 13.40 24.60 -8.94
CA LYS A 455 14.10 25.26 -10.06
C LYS A 455 15.24 24.41 -10.60
N ASN A 456 16.10 23.88 -9.71
CA ASN A 456 17.22 23.03 -10.10
C ASN A 456 16.77 21.72 -10.73
N GLY A 457 15.70 21.11 -10.19
CA GLY A 457 15.10 19.91 -10.76
C GLY A 457 14.54 20.13 -12.16
N TYR A 458 13.74 21.18 -12.36
CA TYR A 458 13.19 21.51 -13.68
C TYR A 458 14.30 21.85 -14.68
N TYR A 459 15.31 22.63 -14.29
CA TYR A 459 16.45 22.94 -15.15
C TYR A 459 17.17 21.65 -15.61
N TYR A 460 17.39 20.70 -14.70
CA TYR A 460 17.99 19.41 -15.05
C TYR A 460 17.18 18.66 -16.12
N TRP A 461 15.85 18.58 -15.97
CA TRP A 461 14.99 17.86 -16.88
C TRP A 461 14.92 18.54 -18.25
N ILE A 462 14.79 19.85 -18.28
CA ILE A 462 14.80 20.64 -19.54
C ILE A 462 16.11 20.40 -20.28
N LYS A 463 17.26 20.53 -19.61
CA LYS A 463 18.58 20.29 -20.21
C LYS A 463 18.72 18.85 -20.75
N THR A 464 18.21 17.86 -20.02
CA THR A 464 18.25 16.46 -20.44
C THR A 464 17.38 16.20 -21.67
N LEU A 465 16.20 16.81 -21.75
CA LEU A 465 15.30 16.69 -22.90
C LEU A 465 15.89 17.36 -24.16
N ILE A 466 16.41 18.59 -24.02
CA ILE A 466 17.05 19.30 -25.12
C ILE A 466 18.31 18.56 -25.62
N GLY A 467 19.11 18.01 -24.69
CA GLY A 467 20.31 17.22 -25.05
C GLY A 467 19.97 15.98 -25.87
N LYS A 468 18.88 15.28 -25.50
CA LYS A 468 18.41 14.09 -26.26
C LYS A 468 17.82 14.44 -27.62
N LEU A 469 17.16 15.59 -27.77
CA LEU A 469 16.64 16.06 -29.07
C LEU A 469 17.77 16.40 -30.02
N LYS A 470 18.91 16.94 -29.53
CA LYS A 470 20.09 17.26 -30.35
C LYS A 470 20.94 16.03 -30.73
N THR A 471 20.81 14.92 -30.05
CA THR A 471 21.51 13.67 -30.40
C THR A 471 20.72 12.77 -31.35
N ASN A 472 19.43 13.04 -31.53
CA ASN A 472 18.54 12.30 -32.44
C ASN A 472 18.22 13.07 -33.73
N SER A 473 18.74 14.29 -33.88
CA SER A 473 18.78 15.10 -35.11
C SER A 473 20.19 15.04 -35.70
#